data_c1509b8e4a309df73db134574049d289
#
_entry.id   c1509b8e4a309df73db134574049d289
#
_cell.length_a   1.000
_cell.length_b   1.000
_cell.length_c   1.000
_cell.angle_alpha   90.00
_cell.angle_beta   90.00
_cell.angle_gamma   90.00
#
_symmetry.space_group_name_H-M   'P 1'
#
loop_
_entity.id
_entity.type
_entity.pdbx_description
1 polymer ?
#
loop_
_entity_poly.entity_id
_entity_poly.type
_entity_poly.pdbx_seq_one_letter_code
_entity_poly.pdbx_strand_id
1 'polypeptide(L)'
;MEGEVSRKHPIDGVVPSEVQRFVLDRIDSIAQLEAILMMRNAPDTWWPSCTLAERLYIADRTCRSELDGLCQKGLVVAREEDIGWSYRYAPSNGELREFVDRLVYYYSHHLVPISNLIHGKPRTRIHEFADAFTLKKKDGK
;
A
#
# COMPACT_ATOMS: atom_id res chain seq x y z
N MET A 1 -31.71 3.39 -10.98
CA MET A 1 -31.37 4.64 -10.38
C MET A 1 -30.04 4.58 -9.70
N GLU A 2 -29.17 5.42 -10.13
CA GLU A 2 -27.82 5.44 -9.55
C GLU A 2 -27.86 5.76 -8.07
N GLY A 3 -28.79 6.59 -7.67
CA GLY A 3 -28.88 6.94 -6.26
C GLY A 3 -29.12 5.76 -5.36
N GLU A 4 -29.81 4.78 -5.86
CA GLU A 4 -30.09 3.60 -5.06
C GLU A 4 -28.84 2.79 -4.79
N VAL A 5 -27.99 2.67 -5.79
CA VAL A 5 -26.74 1.95 -5.64
C VAL A 5 -25.89 2.61 -4.58
N SER A 6 -25.78 3.94 -4.64
CA SER A 6 -24.99 4.67 -3.66
C SER A 6 -25.53 4.48 -2.25
N ARG A 7 -26.84 4.47 -2.10
CA ARG A 7 -27.44 4.36 -0.78
C ARG A 7 -27.23 2.99 -0.19
N LYS A 8 -27.17 1.96 -1.02
CA LYS A 8 -26.99 0.61 -0.52
C LYS A 8 -25.67 0.42 0.18
N HIS A 9 -24.62 1.01 -0.37
CA HIS A 9 -23.28 0.81 0.16
C HIS A 9 -22.48 2.09 -0.10
N PRO A 10 -22.24 2.89 0.94
CA PRO A 10 -21.59 4.19 0.75
C PRO A 10 -20.31 4.14 -0.06
N ILE A 11 -19.50 3.12 0.19
CA ILE A 11 -18.21 3.01 -0.49
C ILE A 11 -18.40 2.78 -1.98
N ASP A 12 -19.42 2.00 -2.34
CA ASP A 12 -19.70 1.74 -3.74
C ASP A 12 -20.11 3.00 -4.48
N GLY A 13 -20.65 3.98 -3.77
CA GLY A 13 -21.08 5.21 -4.37
C GLY A 13 -19.98 6.23 -4.53
N VAL A 14 -18.87 6.11 -3.78
CA VAL A 14 -17.79 7.09 -3.83
C VAL A 14 -16.54 6.53 -4.49
N VAL A 15 -16.25 5.25 -4.32
CA VAL A 15 -15.05 4.64 -4.89
C VAL A 15 -15.47 3.55 -5.85
N PRO A 16 -15.12 3.68 -7.14
CA PRO A 16 -15.52 2.65 -8.11
C PRO A 16 -15.02 1.27 -7.71
N SER A 17 -15.78 0.24 -8.06
CA SER A 17 -15.43 -1.11 -7.66
C SER A 17 -14.08 -1.55 -8.22
N GLU A 18 -13.69 -1.06 -9.38
CA GLU A 18 -12.37 -1.41 -9.92
C GLU A 18 -11.25 -0.88 -9.04
N VAL A 19 -11.43 0.34 -8.53
CA VAL A 19 -10.43 0.93 -7.64
C VAL A 19 -10.41 0.18 -6.31
N GLN A 20 -11.58 -0.17 -5.80
CA GLN A 20 -11.65 -0.98 -4.59
C GLN A 20 -10.91 -2.30 -4.75
N ARG A 21 -11.15 -2.97 -5.88
CA ARG A 21 -10.48 -4.23 -6.16
C ARG A 21 -8.98 -4.05 -6.24
N PHE A 22 -8.53 -2.97 -6.90
CA PHE A 22 -7.10 -2.69 -6.99
C PHE A 22 -6.49 -2.54 -5.60
N VAL A 23 -7.15 -1.80 -4.73
CA VAL A 23 -6.65 -1.62 -3.36
C VAL A 23 -6.58 -2.96 -2.63
N LEU A 24 -7.64 -3.75 -2.72
CA LEU A 24 -7.68 -5.02 -2.03
C LEU A 24 -6.62 -5.99 -2.54
N ASP A 25 -6.32 -5.93 -3.83
CA ASP A 25 -5.36 -6.85 -4.42
C ASP A 25 -3.91 -6.40 -4.25
N ARG A 26 -3.65 -5.11 -4.17
CA ARG A 26 -2.29 -4.61 -4.32
C ARG A 26 -1.75 -3.79 -3.16
N ILE A 27 -2.60 -3.29 -2.29
CA ILE A 27 -2.16 -2.42 -1.19
C ILE A 27 -2.51 -3.10 0.12
N ASP A 28 -1.49 -3.45 0.89
CA ASP A 28 -1.70 -4.22 2.11
C ASP A 28 -1.70 -3.38 3.37
N SER A 29 -1.23 -2.14 3.31
CA SER A 29 -1.13 -1.33 4.51
C SER A 29 -1.17 0.15 4.15
N ILE A 30 -1.47 0.96 5.14
CA ILE A 30 -1.44 2.41 4.94
C ILE A 30 0.00 2.86 4.66
N ALA A 31 0.99 2.22 5.27
CA ALA A 31 2.37 2.55 4.99
C ALA A 31 2.70 2.35 3.51
N GLN A 32 2.20 1.26 2.91
CA GLN A 32 2.40 1.04 1.49
C GLN A 32 1.73 2.12 0.66
N LEU A 33 0.52 2.50 1.04
CA LEU A 33 -0.20 3.54 0.31
C LEU A 33 0.56 4.86 0.36
N GLU A 34 0.98 5.25 1.56
CA GLU A 34 1.72 6.51 1.70
C GLU A 34 3.05 6.48 0.96
N ALA A 35 3.74 5.34 0.99
CA ALA A 35 4.99 5.21 0.26
C ALA A 35 4.77 5.37 -1.24
N ILE A 36 3.73 4.75 -1.78
CA ILE A 36 3.41 4.88 -3.19
C ILE A 36 3.16 6.34 -3.56
N LEU A 37 2.41 7.04 -2.72
CA LEU A 37 2.11 8.44 -2.99
C LEU A 37 3.39 9.28 -3.05
N MET A 38 4.28 9.06 -2.10
CA MET A 38 5.54 9.81 -2.07
C MET A 38 6.41 9.49 -3.28
N MET A 39 6.55 8.21 -3.59
CA MET A 39 7.41 7.81 -4.70
C MET A 39 6.84 8.22 -6.04
N ARG A 40 5.52 8.18 -6.18
CA ARG A 40 4.88 8.58 -7.43
C ARG A 40 5.08 10.06 -7.71
N ASN A 41 5.16 10.87 -6.66
CA ASN A 41 5.39 12.30 -6.84
C ASN A 41 6.79 12.61 -7.38
N ALA A 42 7.72 11.67 -7.26
CA ALA A 42 9.08 11.82 -7.80
C ALA A 42 9.47 10.52 -8.47
N PRO A 43 8.87 10.20 -9.62
CA PRO A 43 8.96 8.86 -10.19
C PRO A 43 10.36 8.44 -10.63
N ASP A 44 11.24 9.39 -10.89
CA ASP A 44 12.59 9.04 -11.33
C ASP A 44 13.57 8.95 -10.18
N THR A 45 13.10 9.06 -8.96
CA THR A 45 13.96 9.09 -7.79
C THR A 45 14.09 7.70 -7.19
N TRP A 46 15.32 7.34 -6.85
CA TRP A 46 15.57 6.15 -6.04
C TRP A 46 15.59 6.57 -4.58
N TRP A 47 14.74 5.95 -3.80
CA TRP A 47 14.57 6.29 -2.39
C TRP A 47 15.22 5.25 -1.51
N PRO A 48 16.25 5.60 -0.74
CA PRO A 48 16.77 4.67 0.27
C PRO A 48 15.67 4.32 1.25
N SER A 49 15.63 3.06 1.66
CA SER A 49 14.58 2.63 2.58
C SER A 49 14.61 3.44 3.87
N CYS A 50 15.79 3.78 4.36
CA CYS A 50 15.87 4.55 5.60
C CYS A 50 15.26 5.94 5.44
N THR A 51 15.38 6.54 4.28
CA THR A 51 14.78 7.86 4.03
C THR A 51 13.25 7.74 4.04
N LEU A 52 12.72 6.74 3.38
CA LEU A 52 11.28 6.54 3.40
C LEU A 52 10.78 6.20 4.79
N ALA A 53 11.54 5.39 5.52
CA ALA A 53 11.16 5.03 6.88
C ALA A 53 11.04 6.27 7.76
N GLU A 54 11.98 7.19 7.64
CA GLU A 54 11.92 8.43 8.40
C GLU A 54 10.67 9.23 8.06
N ARG A 55 10.39 9.33 6.78
CA ARG A 55 9.23 10.11 6.32
C ARG A 55 7.91 9.49 6.75
N LEU A 56 7.89 8.16 6.84
CA LEU A 56 6.67 7.43 7.22
C LEU A 56 6.59 7.20 8.72
N TYR A 57 7.63 7.57 9.47
CA TYR A 57 7.67 7.41 10.93
C TYR A 57 7.55 5.94 11.33
N ILE A 58 8.25 5.07 10.61
CA ILE A 58 8.28 3.64 10.93
C ILE A 58 9.72 3.17 10.93
N ALA A 59 9.95 2.00 11.49
CA ALA A 59 11.28 1.42 11.54
C ALA A 59 11.75 1.04 10.14
N ASP A 60 13.06 1.12 9.91
CA ASP A 60 13.60 0.80 8.60
C ASP A 60 13.25 -0.62 8.18
N ARG A 61 13.34 -1.57 9.11
CA ARG A 61 12.99 -2.96 8.80
C ARG A 61 11.55 -3.09 8.33
N THR A 62 10.64 -2.42 9.03
CA THR A 62 9.23 -2.43 8.65
C THR A 62 9.06 -1.82 7.28
N CYS A 63 9.74 -0.70 7.03
CA CYS A 63 9.65 -0.02 5.74
C CYS A 63 10.11 -0.94 4.61
N ARG A 64 11.22 -1.62 4.80
CA ARG A 64 11.72 -2.53 3.78
C ARG A 64 10.74 -3.65 3.49
N SER A 65 10.14 -4.19 4.53
CA SER A 65 9.14 -5.24 4.35
C SER A 65 7.96 -4.75 3.53
N GLU A 66 7.47 -3.55 3.85
CA GLU A 66 6.35 -2.98 3.11
C GLU A 66 6.71 -2.71 1.66
N LEU A 67 7.92 -2.18 1.44
CA LEU A 67 8.35 -1.88 0.07
C LEU A 67 8.57 -3.15 -0.74
N ASP A 68 9.09 -4.19 -0.11
CA ASP A 68 9.24 -5.47 -0.79
C ASP A 68 7.88 -6.01 -1.22
N GLY A 69 6.86 -5.81 -0.39
CA GLY A 69 5.51 -6.17 -0.77
C GLY A 69 5.03 -5.44 -2.01
N LEU A 70 5.35 -4.17 -2.10
CA LEU A 70 5.00 -3.39 -3.29
C LEU A 70 5.74 -3.87 -4.53
N CYS A 71 6.99 -4.31 -4.34
CA CYS A 71 7.74 -4.90 -5.46
C CYS A 71 7.04 -6.14 -5.98
N GLN A 72 6.57 -6.99 -5.07
CA GLN A 72 5.88 -8.21 -5.46
C GLN A 72 4.58 -7.92 -6.20
N LYS A 73 3.98 -6.80 -5.90
CA LYS A 73 2.73 -6.40 -6.58
C LYS A 73 2.96 -5.68 -7.89
N GLY A 74 4.22 -5.47 -8.26
CA GLY A 74 4.53 -4.85 -9.54
C GLY A 74 4.41 -3.35 -9.57
N LEU A 75 4.47 -2.70 -8.42
CA LEU A 75 4.28 -1.25 -8.34
C LEU A 75 5.56 -0.48 -8.17
N VAL A 76 6.59 -1.08 -7.59
CA VAL A 76 7.89 -0.43 -7.43
C VAL A 76 8.99 -1.43 -7.77
N VAL A 77 10.19 -0.90 -8.00
CA VAL A 77 11.37 -1.73 -8.24
C VAL A 77 12.40 -1.42 -7.17
N ALA A 78 13.25 -2.39 -6.88
CA ALA A 78 14.26 -2.28 -5.85
C ALA A 78 15.63 -2.50 -6.45
N ARG A 79 16.64 -1.89 -5.84
CA ARG A 79 18.02 -2.20 -6.19
C ARG A 79 18.88 -2.08 -4.95
N GLU A 80 19.90 -2.91 -4.88
CA GLU A 80 20.84 -2.88 -3.77
C GLU A 80 21.90 -1.83 -4.04
N GLU A 81 22.23 -1.07 -3.00
CA GLU A 81 23.26 -0.06 -3.08
C GLU A 81 24.19 -0.23 -1.89
N ASP A 82 25.28 0.55 -1.87
CA ASP A 82 26.28 0.42 -0.82
C ASP A 82 25.69 0.56 0.56
N ILE A 83 24.73 1.48 0.71
CA ILE A 83 24.16 1.76 2.03
C ILE A 83 22.87 0.99 2.29
N GLY A 84 22.50 0.06 1.41
CA GLY A 84 21.30 -0.73 1.60
C GLY A 84 20.43 -0.72 0.37
N TRP A 85 19.14 -0.93 0.58
CA TRP A 85 18.21 -1.04 -0.53
C TRP A 85 17.54 0.29 -0.83
N SER A 86 17.36 0.56 -2.13
CA SER A 86 16.62 1.73 -2.60
C SER A 86 15.47 1.26 -3.47
N TYR A 87 14.43 2.08 -3.54
CA TYR A 87 13.20 1.72 -4.24
C TYR A 87 12.74 2.88 -5.11
N ARG A 88 12.10 2.55 -6.22
CA ARG A 88 11.63 3.57 -7.15
C ARG A 88 10.26 3.19 -7.68
N TYR A 89 9.40 4.19 -7.84
CA TYR A 89 8.07 3.99 -8.40
C TYR A 89 8.21 3.54 -9.86
N ALA A 90 7.70 2.36 -10.17
CA ALA A 90 7.79 1.82 -11.52
C ALA A 90 6.75 0.72 -11.71
N PRO A 91 5.48 1.12 -11.91
CA PRO A 91 4.45 0.12 -12.21
C PRO A 91 4.86 -0.70 -13.42
N SER A 92 4.60 -2.00 -13.37
CA SER A 92 5.11 -2.92 -14.38
C SER A 92 4.38 -2.80 -15.72
N ASN A 93 3.22 -2.13 -15.75
CA ASN A 93 2.54 -1.88 -17.02
C ASN A 93 1.68 -0.63 -16.89
N GLY A 94 1.13 -0.20 -18.05
CA GLY A 94 0.34 1.03 -18.07
C GLY A 94 -0.97 0.93 -17.33
N GLU A 95 -1.54 -0.26 -17.28
CA GLU A 95 -2.80 -0.44 -16.58
C GLU A 95 -2.61 -0.21 -15.08
N LEU A 96 -1.55 -0.77 -14.51
CA LEU A 96 -1.27 -0.55 -13.10
C LEU A 96 -0.97 0.91 -12.80
N ARG A 97 -0.22 1.56 -13.69
CA ARG A 97 0.06 2.99 -13.51
C ARG A 97 -1.24 3.79 -13.47
N GLU A 98 -2.16 3.46 -14.37
CA GLU A 98 -3.42 4.17 -14.43
C GLU A 98 -4.25 3.93 -13.17
N PHE A 99 -4.24 2.71 -12.66
CA PHE A 99 -4.94 2.43 -11.41
C PHE A 99 -4.36 3.19 -10.23
N VAL A 100 -3.03 3.32 -10.17
CA VAL A 100 -2.44 4.12 -9.11
C VAL A 100 -2.88 5.57 -9.22
N ASP A 101 -2.91 6.10 -10.46
CA ASP A 101 -3.35 7.49 -10.66
C ASP A 101 -4.79 7.68 -10.18
N ARG A 102 -5.65 6.73 -10.47
CA ARG A 102 -7.04 6.79 -10.01
C ARG A 102 -7.11 6.66 -8.49
N LEU A 103 -6.32 5.77 -7.92
CA LEU A 103 -6.28 5.60 -6.48
C LEU A 103 -5.88 6.90 -5.80
N VAL A 104 -4.87 7.58 -6.32
CA VAL A 104 -4.42 8.84 -5.75
C VAL A 104 -5.57 9.84 -5.73
N TYR A 105 -6.31 9.92 -6.83
CA TYR A 105 -7.44 10.83 -6.90
C TYR A 105 -8.49 10.50 -5.83
N TYR A 106 -8.87 9.24 -5.74
CA TYR A 106 -9.92 8.88 -4.78
C TYR A 106 -9.44 8.95 -3.35
N TYR A 107 -8.18 8.63 -3.09
CA TYR A 107 -7.67 8.76 -1.74
C TYR A 107 -7.66 10.21 -1.27
N SER A 108 -7.31 11.12 -2.15
CA SER A 108 -7.26 12.54 -1.76
C SER A 108 -8.64 13.09 -1.47
N HIS A 109 -9.70 12.50 -2.03
CA HIS A 109 -11.06 12.98 -1.84
C HIS A 109 -11.85 12.12 -0.86
N HIS A 110 -11.44 10.87 -0.65
CA HIS A 110 -12.20 9.92 0.16
C HIS A 110 -11.24 9.09 1.00
N LEU A 111 -10.50 9.79 1.85
CA LEU A 111 -9.46 9.16 2.66
C LEU A 111 -9.99 8.03 3.55
N VAL A 112 -11.10 8.29 4.25
CA VAL A 112 -11.62 7.31 5.19
C VAL A 112 -12.10 6.04 4.52
N PRO A 113 -12.92 6.10 3.44
CA PRO A 113 -13.32 4.87 2.76
C PRO A 113 -12.14 4.03 2.26
N ILE A 114 -11.13 4.68 1.68
CA ILE A 114 -9.98 3.95 1.20
C ILE A 114 -9.21 3.33 2.35
N SER A 115 -9.01 4.09 3.42
CA SER A 115 -8.29 3.56 4.59
C SER A 115 -9.04 2.38 5.19
N ASN A 116 -10.36 2.43 5.22
CA ASN A 116 -11.16 1.33 5.76
C ASN A 116 -11.02 0.08 4.93
N LEU A 117 -10.92 0.22 3.61
CA LEU A 117 -10.69 -0.94 2.75
C LEU A 117 -9.41 -1.66 3.15
N ILE A 118 -8.36 -0.90 3.37
CA ILE A 118 -7.06 -1.49 3.70
C ILE A 118 -7.09 -2.13 5.06
N HIS A 119 -7.63 -1.43 6.06
CA HIS A 119 -7.67 -1.94 7.43
C HIS A 119 -8.54 -3.17 7.57
N GLY A 120 -9.53 -3.31 6.71
CA GLY A 120 -10.46 -4.43 6.80
C GLY A 120 -10.03 -5.66 6.05
N LYS A 121 -8.86 -5.66 5.42
CA LYS A 121 -8.44 -6.79 4.60
C LYS A 121 -8.20 -8.03 5.46
N PRO A 122 -8.78 -9.16 5.07
CA PRO A 122 -8.53 -10.41 5.80
C PRO A 122 -7.06 -10.77 5.83
N ARG A 123 -6.36 -10.48 4.74
CA ARG A 123 -4.96 -10.79 4.62
C ARG A 123 -4.13 -10.08 5.69
N THR A 124 -4.47 -8.83 5.98
CA THR A 124 -3.79 -8.08 7.03
C THR A 124 -3.99 -8.75 8.38
N ARG A 125 -5.21 -9.21 8.66
CA ARG A 125 -5.49 -9.89 9.91
C ARG A 125 -4.72 -11.19 10.03
N ILE A 126 -4.65 -11.93 8.94
CA ILE A 126 -3.90 -13.18 8.94
C ILE A 126 -2.44 -12.90 9.23
N HIS A 127 -1.90 -11.85 8.64
CA HIS A 127 -0.52 -11.47 8.85
C HIS A 127 -0.26 -11.13 10.32
N GLU A 128 -1.13 -10.34 10.90
CA GLU A 128 -0.99 -9.95 12.31
C GLU A 128 -1.08 -11.16 13.21
N PHE A 129 -1.99 -12.06 12.90
CA PHE A 129 -2.14 -13.26 13.69
C PHE A 129 -0.87 -14.11 13.63
N ALA A 130 -0.31 -14.26 12.46
CA ALA A 130 0.90 -15.05 12.30
C ALA A 130 2.06 -14.43 13.07
N ASP A 131 2.18 -13.12 13.03
CA ASP A 131 3.23 -12.42 13.75
C ASP A 131 3.08 -12.61 15.25
N ALA A 132 1.86 -12.46 15.75
CA ALA A 132 1.59 -12.64 17.16
C ALA A 132 1.92 -14.07 17.60
N PHE A 133 1.55 -15.02 16.78
CA PHE A 133 1.82 -16.42 17.08
C PHE A 133 3.32 -16.69 17.14
N THR A 134 4.05 -16.12 16.20
CA THR A 134 5.50 -16.30 16.18
C THR A 134 6.16 -15.71 17.41
N LEU A 135 5.74 -14.51 17.79
CA LEU A 135 6.29 -13.88 18.99
C LEU A 135 5.99 -14.69 20.23
N LYS A 136 4.77 -15.17 20.35
CA LYS A 136 4.38 -15.96 21.47
C LYS A 136 5.23 -17.23 21.59
N LYS A 137 5.48 -17.85 20.45
CA LYS A 137 6.29 -19.05 20.42
C LYS A 137 7.70 -18.78 20.90
N LYS A 138 8.26 -17.65 20.49
CA LYS A 138 9.58 -17.26 20.94
C LYS A 138 9.61 -17.02 22.43
N ASP A 139 8.62 -16.34 22.94
CA ASP A 139 8.55 -16.03 24.35
C ASP A 139 8.37 -17.27 25.18
N GLY A 140 7.78 -18.29 24.62
CA GLY A 140 7.55 -19.52 25.32
C GLY A 140 8.81 -20.34 25.60
N LYS A 141 9.91 -19.91 25.06
CA LYS A 141 11.15 -20.58 25.35
C LYS A 141 11.74 -20.07 26.62
#